data_6b55ef7796003fe9ea50fc0ef0833c6c
#
_entry.id   6b55ef7796003fe9ea50fc0ef0833c6c
#
_cell.length_a   1.000
_cell.length_b   1.000
_cell.length_c   1.000
_cell.angle_alpha   90.00
_cell.angle_beta   90.00
_cell.angle_gamma   90.00
#
_symmetry.space_group_name_H-M   'P 1'
#
loop_
_entity.id
_entity.type
_entity.pdbx_description
1 polymer ?
#
loop_
_entity_poly.entity_id
_entity_poly.type
_entity_poly.pdbx_seq_one_letter_code
_entity_poly.pdbx_strand_id
1 'polypeptide(L)'
;MLVRDIMDPDPVTVTPDAPVEEVVRALRDNELTGVPVVNEGGRCVGIITENDLVMAGDEEDLHLPHYIELFGGIVFLESMERFEERLQRATASKASDMMTEDPVTIEPDVSIQEAGRTMSHRKHNRLPVVEHGRLVGVVTRVDVLDALTRDR
;
A
#
# COMPACT_ATOMS: atom_id res chain seq x y z
N MET A 1 24.29 2.54 7.39
CA MET A 1 23.40 2.02 6.35
C MET A 1 22.40 3.07 5.91
N LEU A 2 22.18 3.11 4.63
CA LEU A 2 21.18 3.98 4.01
C LEU A 2 19.96 3.16 3.57
N VAL A 3 18.87 3.85 3.31
CA VAL A 3 17.63 3.23 2.82
C VAL A 3 17.90 2.37 1.57
N ARG A 4 18.75 2.86 0.66
CA ARG A 4 19.10 2.12 -0.57
C ARG A 4 19.70 0.73 -0.30
N ASP A 5 20.32 0.56 0.86
CA ASP A 5 20.99 -0.71 1.21
C ASP A 5 20.01 -1.78 1.67
N ILE A 6 18.81 -1.38 2.10
CA ILE A 6 17.82 -2.29 2.70
C ILE A 6 16.48 -2.33 1.97
N MET A 7 16.22 -1.38 1.06
CA MET A 7 14.95 -1.32 0.33
C MET A 7 14.79 -2.50 -0.62
N ASP A 8 13.54 -2.83 -0.94
CA ASP A 8 13.24 -3.70 -2.06
C ASP A 8 13.37 -2.85 -3.34
N PRO A 9 14.33 -3.14 -4.22
CA PRO A 9 14.55 -2.34 -5.43
C PRO A 9 13.59 -2.66 -6.57
N ASP A 10 12.77 -3.68 -6.42
CA ASP A 10 11.83 -4.13 -7.45
C ASP A 10 10.46 -4.41 -6.82
N PRO A 11 9.82 -3.38 -6.26
CA PRO A 11 8.55 -3.58 -5.56
C PRO A 11 7.40 -3.82 -6.53
N VAL A 12 6.37 -4.50 -6.04
CA VAL A 12 5.10 -4.62 -6.75
C VAL A 12 4.45 -3.24 -6.80
N THR A 13 4.02 -2.83 -7.99
CA THR A 13 3.35 -1.54 -8.22
C THR A 13 2.10 -1.74 -9.06
N VAL A 14 1.24 -0.73 -9.06
CA VAL A 14 0.08 -0.68 -9.95
C VAL A 14 0.08 0.64 -10.69
N THR A 15 -0.61 0.69 -11.81
CA THR A 15 -0.76 1.93 -12.58
C THR A 15 -2.00 2.71 -12.10
N PRO A 16 -2.07 4.03 -12.35
CA PRO A 16 -3.24 4.82 -11.97
C PRO A 16 -4.54 4.32 -12.60
N ASP A 17 -4.46 3.74 -13.79
CA ASP A 17 -5.62 3.23 -14.52
C ASP A 17 -5.97 1.79 -14.17
N ALA A 18 -5.20 1.14 -13.32
CA ALA A 18 -5.46 -0.23 -12.94
C ALA A 18 -6.84 -0.36 -12.29
N PRO A 19 -7.67 -1.32 -12.71
CA PRO A 19 -8.94 -1.55 -12.03
C PRO A 19 -8.69 -2.05 -10.61
N VAL A 20 -9.60 -1.71 -9.72
CA VAL A 20 -9.48 -2.06 -8.30
C VAL A 20 -9.30 -3.56 -8.11
N GLU A 21 -9.94 -4.37 -8.93
CA GLU A 21 -9.77 -5.81 -8.89
C GLU A 21 -8.29 -6.24 -9.06
N GLU A 22 -7.57 -5.58 -9.95
CA GLU A 22 -6.15 -5.83 -10.16
C GLU A 22 -5.32 -5.42 -8.94
N VAL A 23 -5.69 -4.30 -8.31
CA VAL A 23 -5.04 -3.85 -7.08
C VAL A 23 -5.22 -4.87 -5.96
N VAL A 24 -6.45 -5.35 -5.79
CA VAL A 24 -6.76 -6.38 -4.78
C VAL A 24 -5.94 -7.63 -5.02
N ARG A 25 -5.84 -8.06 -6.28
CA ARG A 25 -5.03 -9.23 -6.64
C ARG A 25 -3.56 -9.02 -6.32
N ALA A 26 -3.03 -7.84 -6.63
CA ALA A 26 -1.64 -7.53 -6.36
C ALA A 26 -1.34 -7.62 -4.86
N LEU A 27 -2.22 -7.11 -4.02
CA LEU A 27 -2.06 -7.20 -2.57
C LEU A 27 -2.14 -8.64 -2.07
N ARG A 28 -3.12 -9.38 -2.53
CA ARG A 28 -3.33 -10.76 -2.07
C ARG A 28 -2.22 -11.70 -2.51
N ASP A 29 -1.87 -11.67 -3.79
CA ASP A 29 -0.91 -12.62 -4.36
C ASP A 29 0.50 -12.40 -3.80
N ASN A 30 0.79 -11.19 -3.34
CA ASN A 30 2.12 -10.84 -2.81
C ASN A 30 2.11 -10.64 -1.30
N GLU A 31 1.00 -10.91 -0.63
CA GLU A 31 0.84 -10.75 0.82
C GLU A 31 1.24 -9.35 1.30
N LEU A 32 0.75 -8.33 0.60
CA LEU A 32 1.07 -6.94 0.87
C LEU A 32 -0.09 -6.21 1.53
N THR A 33 0.24 -5.22 2.35
CA THR A 33 -0.75 -4.34 2.98
C THR A 33 -0.93 -3.03 2.21
N GLY A 34 -0.08 -2.76 1.24
CA GLY A 34 -0.15 -1.59 0.40
C GLY A 34 0.75 -1.68 -0.81
N VAL A 35 0.44 -0.92 -1.85
CA VAL A 35 1.24 -0.86 -3.08
C VAL A 35 1.36 0.58 -3.56
N PRO A 36 2.53 0.98 -4.09
CA PRO A 36 2.66 2.27 -4.73
C PRO A 36 1.94 2.29 -6.07
N VAL A 37 1.39 3.46 -6.40
CA VAL A 37 0.79 3.73 -7.71
C VAL A 37 1.81 4.52 -8.52
N VAL A 38 2.20 3.99 -9.66
CA VAL A 38 3.28 4.54 -10.48
C VAL A 38 2.75 4.81 -11.89
N ASN A 39 2.98 6.01 -12.40
CA ASN A 39 2.55 6.38 -13.76
C ASN A 39 3.55 5.92 -14.82
N GLU A 40 3.25 6.20 -16.09
CA GLU A 40 4.11 5.79 -17.22
C GLU A 40 5.54 6.33 -17.12
N GLY A 41 5.73 7.49 -16.50
CA GLY A 41 7.05 8.06 -16.31
C GLY A 41 7.84 7.49 -15.16
N GLY A 42 7.30 6.49 -14.45
CA GLY A 42 7.95 5.90 -13.29
C GLY A 42 7.78 6.71 -12.02
N ARG A 43 6.92 7.72 -12.02
CA ARG A 43 6.69 8.58 -10.86
C ARG A 43 5.68 7.95 -9.91
N CYS A 44 5.98 8.00 -8.63
CA CYS A 44 5.06 7.58 -7.59
C CYS A 44 4.01 8.67 -7.39
N VAL A 45 2.79 8.42 -7.84
CA VAL A 45 1.70 9.39 -7.77
C VAL A 45 0.76 9.14 -6.60
N GLY A 46 0.87 8.01 -5.96
CA GLY A 46 0.03 7.68 -4.82
C GLY A 46 0.40 6.36 -4.19
N ILE A 47 -0.35 5.99 -3.17
CA ILE A 47 -0.25 4.68 -2.53
C ILE A 47 -1.67 4.19 -2.23
N ILE A 48 -1.88 2.87 -2.36
CA ILE A 48 -3.14 2.24 -1.98
C ILE A 48 -2.84 1.21 -0.91
N THR A 49 -3.60 1.27 0.18
CA THR A 49 -3.51 0.32 1.28
C THR A 49 -4.79 -0.50 1.38
N GLU A 50 -4.76 -1.56 2.17
CA GLU A 50 -5.96 -2.35 2.50
C GLU A 50 -7.08 -1.46 3.02
N ASN A 51 -6.72 -0.49 3.86
CA ASN A 51 -7.69 0.42 4.44
C ASN A 51 -8.41 1.26 3.39
N ASP A 52 -7.69 1.73 2.38
CA ASP A 52 -8.30 2.49 1.28
C ASP A 52 -9.35 1.66 0.54
N LEU A 53 -9.05 0.38 0.32
CA LEU A 53 -9.95 -0.52 -0.39
C LEU A 53 -11.21 -0.85 0.44
N VAL A 54 -11.03 -1.07 1.73
CA VAL A 54 -12.14 -1.35 2.63
C VAL A 54 -13.05 -0.14 2.74
N MET A 55 -12.48 1.05 2.90
CA MET A 55 -13.27 2.27 3.01
C MET A 55 -13.98 2.64 1.71
N ALA A 56 -13.37 2.41 0.57
CA ALA A 56 -13.97 2.72 -0.71
C ALA A 56 -15.19 1.83 -1.05
N GLY A 57 -15.19 0.60 -0.57
CA GLY A 57 -16.33 -0.30 -0.76
C GLY A 57 -17.53 0.05 0.10
N ASP A 58 -17.41 1.04 0.97
CA ASP A 58 -18.34 1.20 2.07
C ASP A 58 -18.82 2.65 2.30
N GLU A 59 -18.78 3.47 1.28
CA GLU A 59 -19.18 4.88 1.40
C GLU A 59 -20.61 5.08 1.88
N GLU A 60 -21.48 4.10 1.66
CA GLU A 60 -22.89 4.20 2.04
C GLU A 60 -23.27 3.36 3.25
N ASP A 61 -22.43 2.44 3.67
CA ASP A 61 -22.79 1.48 4.68
C ASP A 61 -21.56 1.14 5.52
N LEU A 62 -21.24 2.01 6.45
CA LEU A 62 -20.07 1.90 7.30
C LEU A 62 -20.10 0.74 8.29
N HIS A 63 -20.80 -0.32 7.99
CA HIS A 63 -20.86 -1.49 8.86
C HIS A 63 -19.74 -2.46 8.55
N LEU A 64 -18.55 -1.96 8.76
CA LEU A 64 -17.30 -2.63 8.48
C LEU A 64 -17.01 -3.93 9.21
N PRO A 65 -17.62 -4.24 10.36
CA PRO A 65 -17.30 -5.51 11.03
C PRO A 65 -17.56 -6.74 10.20
N HIS A 66 -18.20 -6.58 9.07
CA HIS A 66 -18.63 -7.70 8.25
C HIS A 66 -17.54 -8.33 7.38
N TYR A 67 -16.37 -7.68 7.26
CA TYR A 67 -15.26 -8.21 6.46
C TYR A 67 -13.90 -7.81 6.99
N ILE A 68 -13.75 -7.95 8.29
CA ILE A 68 -12.54 -7.56 9.00
C ILE A 68 -11.30 -8.27 8.47
N GLU A 69 -11.44 -9.43 7.90
CA GLU A 69 -10.32 -10.21 7.43
C GLU A 69 -10.38 -10.50 5.93
N LEU A 70 -10.60 -9.46 5.14
CA LEU A 70 -10.70 -9.59 3.69
C LEU A 70 -9.53 -10.34 3.06
N PHE A 71 -8.34 -10.19 3.60
CA PHE A 71 -7.13 -10.81 3.07
C PHE A 71 -6.61 -11.98 3.90
N GLY A 72 -7.10 -12.17 5.11
CA GLY A 72 -6.64 -13.24 6.01
C GLY A 72 -7.63 -14.37 6.23
N GLY A 73 -8.72 -14.35 5.52
CA GLY A 73 -9.82 -15.27 5.74
C GLY A 73 -11.05 -14.46 6.05
N ILE A 74 -12.16 -14.84 5.50
CA ILE A 74 -13.35 -14.00 5.53
C ILE A 74 -14.39 -14.59 6.46
N VAL A 75 -14.76 -13.81 7.47
CA VAL A 75 -15.92 -14.11 8.29
C VAL A 75 -17.03 -13.19 7.85
N PHE A 76 -17.99 -13.71 7.12
CA PHE A 76 -19.13 -12.91 6.67
C PHE A 76 -20.23 -12.91 7.69
N LEU A 77 -20.58 -11.74 8.15
CA LEU A 77 -21.80 -11.50 8.89
C LEU A 77 -22.89 -10.96 7.98
N GLU A 78 -22.56 -10.70 6.73
CA GLU A 78 -23.54 -10.29 5.72
C GLU A 78 -23.64 -11.34 4.61
N SER A 79 -24.67 -11.24 3.77
CA SER A 79 -24.86 -12.17 2.67
C SER A 79 -23.78 -12.03 1.62
N MET A 80 -23.42 -13.13 0.98
CA MET A 80 -22.46 -13.13 -0.14
C MET A 80 -22.93 -12.25 -1.28
N GLU A 81 -24.23 -12.19 -1.50
CA GLU A 81 -24.83 -11.37 -2.54
C GLU A 81 -24.53 -9.88 -2.34
N ARG A 82 -24.65 -9.41 -1.11
CA ARG A 82 -24.35 -8.03 -0.77
C ARG A 82 -22.87 -7.70 -0.92
N PHE A 83 -22.03 -8.64 -0.54
CA PHE A 83 -20.59 -8.50 -0.70
C PHE A 83 -20.21 -8.41 -2.19
N GLU A 84 -20.76 -9.26 -3.03
CA GLU A 84 -20.52 -9.25 -4.46
C GLU A 84 -20.96 -7.93 -5.10
N GLU A 85 -22.11 -7.39 -4.69
CA GLU A 85 -22.58 -6.11 -5.18
C GLU A 85 -21.61 -4.97 -4.83
N ARG A 86 -21.08 -4.98 -3.62
CA ARG A 86 -20.10 -3.97 -3.21
C ARG A 86 -18.79 -4.14 -3.96
N LEU A 87 -18.36 -5.36 -4.16
CA LEU A 87 -17.15 -5.64 -4.92
C LEU A 87 -17.29 -5.18 -6.36
N GLN A 88 -18.45 -5.39 -6.97
CA GLN A 88 -18.73 -4.91 -8.32
C GLN A 88 -18.69 -3.39 -8.43
N ARG A 89 -19.22 -2.69 -7.43
CA ARG A 89 -19.13 -1.23 -7.38
C ARG A 89 -17.69 -0.74 -7.24
N ALA A 90 -16.91 -1.44 -6.42
CA ALA A 90 -15.50 -1.13 -6.25
C ALA A 90 -14.70 -1.40 -7.52
N THR A 91 -15.01 -2.47 -8.25
CA THR A 91 -14.30 -2.81 -9.48
C THR A 91 -14.57 -1.84 -10.63
N ALA A 92 -15.60 -1.01 -10.52
CA ALA A 92 -15.83 0.05 -11.49
C ALA A 92 -14.83 1.22 -11.32
N SER A 93 -14.10 1.25 -10.22
CA SER A 93 -13.14 2.32 -9.91
C SER A 93 -11.74 1.94 -10.35
N LYS A 94 -10.93 2.97 -10.56
CA LYS A 94 -9.51 2.81 -10.88
C LYS A 94 -8.67 3.05 -9.64
N ALA A 95 -7.40 2.61 -9.68
CA ALA A 95 -6.45 2.87 -8.61
C ALA A 95 -6.38 4.36 -8.26
N SER A 96 -6.37 5.24 -9.26
CA SER A 96 -6.30 6.69 -9.05
C SER A 96 -7.50 7.25 -8.27
N ASP A 97 -8.64 6.59 -8.32
CA ASP A 97 -9.84 7.05 -7.59
C ASP A 97 -9.76 6.74 -6.09
N MET A 98 -8.92 5.79 -5.72
CA MET A 98 -8.87 5.26 -4.35
C MET A 98 -7.57 5.57 -3.64
N MET A 99 -6.52 5.88 -4.37
CA MET A 99 -5.20 6.08 -3.80
C MET A 99 -5.14 7.33 -2.90
N THR A 100 -4.24 7.30 -1.94
CA THR A 100 -3.84 8.49 -1.22
C THR A 100 -2.85 9.23 -2.12
N GLU A 101 -3.19 10.45 -2.52
CA GLU A 101 -2.31 11.31 -3.31
C GLU A 101 -1.22 11.90 -2.42
N ASP A 102 -0.10 12.28 -3.04
CA ASP A 102 1.04 12.84 -2.32
C ASP A 102 1.44 11.99 -1.10
N PRO A 103 1.78 10.71 -1.33
CA PRO A 103 2.13 9.84 -0.22
C PRO A 103 3.41 10.29 0.46
N VAL A 104 3.56 9.93 1.74
CA VAL A 104 4.83 10.13 2.42
C VAL A 104 5.86 9.23 1.76
N THR A 105 6.93 9.83 1.26
CA THR A 105 8.02 9.12 0.59
C THR A 105 9.34 9.40 1.30
N ILE A 106 10.36 8.63 0.95
CA ILE A 106 11.69 8.82 1.50
C ILE A 106 12.72 8.69 0.38
N GLU A 107 13.84 9.39 0.53
CA GLU A 107 14.92 9.31 -0.45
C GLU A 107 15.85 8.14 -0.15
N PRO A 108 16.52 7.56 -1.17
CA PRO A 108 17.38 6.40 -0.97
C PRO A 108 18.63 6.69 -0.15
N ASP A 109 19.07 7.95 -0.10
CA ASP A 109 20.28 8.35 0.62
C ASP A 109 20.05 8.67 2.09
N VAL A 110 18.82 8.55 2.55
CA VAL A 110 18.46 8.80 3.95
C VAL A 110 18.96 7.62 4.81
N SER A 111 19.38 7.91 6.03
CA SER A 111 19.82 6.87 6.96
C SER A 111 18.65 5.99 7.42
N ILE A 112 18.96 4.77 7.82
CA ILE A 112 17.91 3.87 8.32
C ILE A 112 17.29 4.39 9.61
N GLN A 113 18.05 5.14 10.42
CA GLN A 113 17.53 5.76 11.64
C GLN A 113 16.48 6.83 11.30
N GLU A 114 16.77 7.63 10.30
CA GLU A 114 15.84 8.65 9.82
C GLU A 114 14.57 8.03 9.24
N ALA A 115 14.73 6.94 8.50
CA ALA A 115 13.59 6.19 7.98
C ALA A 115 12.70 5.67 9.10
N GLY A 116 13.31 5.12 10.15
CA GLY A 116 12.58 4.65 11.32
C GLY A 116 11.81 5.77 12.02
N ARG A 117 12.43 6.92 12.14
CA ARG A 117 11.76 8.11 12.72
C ARG A 117 10.57 8.56 11.87
N THR A 118 10.73 8.60 10.56
CA THR A 118 9.65 8.98 9.65
C THR A 118 8.47 8.01 9.77
N MET A 119 8.75 6.72 9.79
CA MET A 119 7.70 5.70 9.94
C MET A 119 6.96 5.84 11.27
N SER A 120 7.70 6.10 12.34
CA SER A 120 7.12 6.25 13.67
C SER A 120 6.25 7.52 13.77
N HIS A 121 6.77 8.65 13.31
CA HIS A 121 6.05 9.93 13.36
C HIS A 121 4.81 9.95 12.47
N ARG A 122 4.90 9.36 11.30
CA ARG A 122 3.79 9.32 10.34
C ARG A 122 2.90 8.10 10.49
N LYS A 123 3.28 7.16 11.37
CA LYS A 123 2.55 5.91 11.61
C LYS A 123 2.37 5.07 10.34
N HIS A 124 3.41 5.01 9.55
CA HIS A 124 3.44 4.19 8.33
C HIS A 124 4.38 3.01 8.51
N ASN A 125 3.95 1.85 8.03
CA ASN A 125 4.76 0.62 8.07
C ASN A 125 5.55 0.40 6.78
N ARG A 126 5.29 1.21 5.76
CA ARG A 126 5.85 1.06 4.43
C ARG A 126 5.97 2.43 3.79
N LEU A 127 7.13 2.71 3.22
CA LEU A 127 7.36 3.98 2.54
C LEU A 127 7.90 3.72 1.13
N PRO A 128 7.31 4.35 0.10
CA PRO A 128 7.94 4.38 -1.22
C PRO A 128 9.27 5.14 -1.13
N VAL A 129 10.28 4.58 -1.78
CA VAL A 129 11.59 5.23 -1.90
C VAL A 129 11.63 5.90 -3.26
N VAL A 130 11.84 7.21 -3.27
CA VAL A 130 11.71 8.04 -4.46
C VAL A 130 12.99 8.84 -4.65
N GLU A 131 13.50 8.85 -5.88
CA GLU A 131 14.66 9.63 -6.28
C GLU A 131 14.28 10.44 -7.51
N HIS A 132 14.38 11.75 -7.43
CA HIS A 132 14.00 12.67 -8.52
C HIS A 132 12.55 12.45 -8.99
N GLY A 133 11.66 12.15 -8.06
CA GLY A 133 10.24 11.91 -8.33
C GLY A 133 9.91 10.50 -8.81
N ARG A 134 10.92 9.68 -9.08
CA ARG A 134 10.73 8.31 -9.57
C ARG A 134 10.83 7.29 -8.45
N LEU A 135 9.97 6.29 -8.49
CA LEU A 135 10.03 5.18 -7.55
C LEU A 135 11.27 4.34 -7.83
N VAL A 136 12.11 4.15 -6.83
CA VAL A 136 13.30 3.30 -6.92
C VAL A 136 13.24 2.10 -6.01
N GLY A 137 12.30 2.07 -5.09
CA GLY A 137 12.13 0.94 -4.19
C GLY A 137 11.03 1.17 -3.17
N VAL A 138 10.89 0.22 -2.25
CA VAL A 138 10.01 0.34 -1.09
C VAL A 138 10.79 -0.14 0.13
N VAL A 139 10.68 0.58 1.23
CA VAL A 139 11.26 0.18 2.51
C VAL A 139 10.13 -0.08 3.51
N THR A 140 10.23 -1.17 4.25
CA THR A 140 9.24 -1.53 5.26
C THR A 140 9.80 -1.36 6.66
N ARG A 141 8.90 -1.31 7.64
CA ARG A 141 9.28 -1.25 9.05
C ARG A 141 10.15 -2.45 9.45
N VAL A 142 9.81 -3.63 8.93
CA VAL A 142 10.59 -4.85 9.21
C VAL A 142 12.01 -4.72 8.66
N ASP A 143 12.17 -4.16 7.46
CA ASP A 143 13.49 -3.93 6.87
C ASP A 143 14.35 -3.04 7.77
N VAL A 144 13.76 -1.98 8.29
CA VAL A 144 14.45 -1.05 9.18
C VAL A 144 14.83 -1.74 10.50
N LEU A 145 13.90 -2.49 11.09
CA LEU A 145 14.16 -3.20 12.35
C LEU A 145 15.28 -4.23 12.20
N ASP A 146 15.26 -5.00 11.12
CA ASP A 146 16.29 -5.98 10.83
C ASP A 146 17.66 -5.33 10.66
N ALA A 147 17.70 -4.20 9.94
CA ALA A 147 18.94 -3.47 9.71
C ALA A 147 19.51 -2.92 11.03
N LEU A 148 18.65 -2.37 11.88
CA LEU A 148 19.08 -1.84 13.18
C LEU A 148 19.63 -2.93 14.11
N THR A 149 19.13 -4.14 14.01
CA THR A 149 19.62 -5.26 14.82
C THR A 149 20.91 -5.85 14.28
N ARG A 150 21.15 -5.79 12.97
CA ARG A 150 22.39 -6.26 12.37
C ARG A 150 23.59 -5.34 12.62
N ASP A 151 23.29 -4.08 12.82
CA ASP A 151 24.31 -3.05 12.97
C ASP A 151 24.90 -2.95 14.38
N ARG A 152 24.58 -3.91 15.22
CA ARG A 152 25.08 -3.98 16.59
C ARG A 152 26.34 -4.83 16.69
#